data_cb23b976aa1ef1ce5dfee59b04ad0d0b
#
_entry.id   cb23b976aa1ef1ce5dfee59b04ad0d0b
#
_cell.length_a   1.000
_cell.length_b   1.000
_cell.length_c   1.000
_cell.angle_alpha   90.00
_cell.angle_beta   90.00
_cell.angle_gamma   90.00
#
_symmetry.space_group_name_H-M   'P 1'
#
loop_
_entity.id
_entity.type
_entity.pdbx_description
1 polymer ?
#
loop_
_entity_poly.entity_id
_entity_poly.type
_entity_poly.pdbx_seq_one_letter_code
_entity_poly.pdbx_strand_id
1 'polypeptide(L)'
;MTAITGGAGADVVINAAPDPAAVALAFKLVAKSGRVSLFASVPKDNPVVGIDANQIHYNQISVFGASDSTARDHAEALALLASGRISAAALVTHVFKIDDFLWGIKAITGREALKVVIKPNP
;
A
#
# COMPACT_ATOMS: atom_id res chain seq x y z
N MET A 1 -1.76 -10.12 -15.32
CA MET A 1 -2.86 -9.12 -15.46
C MET A 1 -3.71 -9.37 -16.68
N THR A 2 -3.14 -9.38 -17.89
CA THR A 2 -3.89 -9.58 -19.14
C THR A 2 -4.79 -10.82 -19.13
N ALA A 3 -4.32 -11.94 -18.58
CA ALA A 3 -5.11 -13.17 -18.50
C ALA A 3 -6.34 -13.08 -17.57
N ILE A 4 -6.25 -12.28 -16.48
CA ILE A 4 -7.33 -12.16 -15.48
C ILE A 4 -8.39 -11.15 -15.93
N THR A 5 -7.97 -10.11 -16.68
CA THR A 5 -8.85 -9.00 -17.10
C THR A 5 -9.24 -9.03 -18.55
N GLY A 6 -8.93 -10.12 -19.29
CA GLY A 6 -9.16 -10.20 -20.73
C GLY A 6 -8.43 -9.12 -21.53
N GLY A 7 -7.34 -8.58 -21.01
CA GLY A 7 -6.57 -7.50 -21.64
C GLY A 7 -7.01 -6.07 -21.29
N ALA A 8 -8.14 -5.90 -20.62
CA ALA A 8 -8.69 -4.55 -20.30
C ALA A 8 -7.87 -3.76 -19.27
N GLY A 9 -7.10 -4.43 -18.41
CA GLY A 9 -6.44 -3.84 -17.25
C GLY A 9 -7.32 -3.84 -16.00
N ALA A 10 -6.88 -3.20 -14.94
CA ALA A 10 -7.61 -3.11 -13.68
C ALA A 10 -8.34 -1.77 -13.56
N ASP A 11 -9.60 -1.77 -13.10
CA ASP A 11 -10.38 -0.55 -12.86
C ASP A 11 -9.74 0.32 -11.78
N VAL A 12 -9.06 -0.29 -10.80
CA VAL A 12 -8.35 0.39 -9.72
C VAL A 12 -6.99 -0.26 -9.52
N VAL A 13 -5.94 0.55 -9.50
CA VAL A 13 -4.58 0.14 -9.14
C VAL A 13 -4.13 0.95 -7.93
N ILE A 14 -3.76 0.26 -6.85
CA ILE A 14 -3.20 0.89 -5.65
C ILE A 14 -1.69 0.57 -5.61
N ASN A 15 -0.85 1.60 -5.75
CA ASN A 15 0.58 1.45 -5.57
C ASN A 15 0.94 1.56 -4.08
N ALA A 16 1.20 0.43 -3.45
CA ALA A 16 1.65 0.34 -2.06
C ALA A 16 3.15 0.04 -1.91
N ALA A 17 3.91 0.10 -3.01
CA ALA A 17 5.36 -0.12 -2.99
C ALA A 17 6.12 1.21 -3.14
N PRO A 18 7.11 1.50 -2.29
CA PRO A 18 7.90 2.74 -2.34
C PRO A 18 9.00 2.65 -3.42
N ASP A 19 8.62 2.35 -4.65
CA ASP A 19 9.51 2.13 -5.78
C ASP A 19 9.00 2.89 -7.01
N PRO A 20 9.81 3.78 -7.62
CA PRO A 20 9.48 4.47 -8.86
C PRO A 20 9.06 3.53 -10.00
N ALA A 21 9.67 2.34 -10.09
CA ALA A 21 9.30 1.35 -11.10
C ALA A 21 7.90 0.76 -10.86
N ALA A 22 7.50 0.58 -9.60
CA ALA A 22 6.16 0.14 -9.24
C ALA A 22 5.11 1.21 -9.57
N VAL A 23 5.43 2.49 -9.37
CA VAL A 23 4.56 3.60 -9.81
C VAL A 23 4.39 3.57 -11.32
N ALA A 24 5.47 3.50 -12.10
CA ALA A 24 5.40 3.43 -13.56
C ALA A 24 4.61 2.18 -14.04
N LEU A 25 4.75 1.05 -13.35
CA LEU A 25 4.00 -0.17 -13.63
C LEU A 25 2.50 0.02 -13.38
N ALA A 26 2.09 0.75 -12.35
CA ALA A 26 0.68 1.00 -12.05
C ALA A 26 -0.07 1.60 -13.25
N PHE A 27 0.56 2.53 -13.97
CA PHE A 27 -0.03 3.12 -15.17
C PHE A 27 -0.14 2.14 -16.34
N LYS A 28 0.72 1.12 -16.41
CA LYS A 28 0.62 0.06 -17.45
C LYS A 28 -0.46 -0.98 -17.12
N LEU A 29 -0.89 -1.07 -15.88
CA LEU A 29 -1.85 -2.06 -15.40
C LEU A 29 -3.29 -1.54 -15.36
N VAL A 30 -3.48 -0.23 -15.29
CA VAL A 30 -4.79 0.39 -15.16
C VAL A 30 -5.57 0.33 -16.50
N ALA A 31 -6.85 0.07 -16.39
CA ALA A 31 -7.78 0.07 -17.53
C ALA A 31 -8.09 1.50 -18.01
N LYS A 32 -8.68 1.59 -19.20
CA LYS A 32 -9.29 2.86 -19.67
C LYS A 32 -10.38 3.30 -18.70
N SER A 33 -10.42 4.59 -18.39
CA SER A 33 -11.28 5.22 -17.37
C SER A 33 -11.06 4.69 -15.95
N GLY A 34 -9.93 4.01 -15.72
CA GLY A 34 -9.56 3.48 -14.41
C GLY A 34 -8.91 4.53 -13.50
N ARG A 35 -8.53 4.09 -12.31
CA ARG A 35 -7.98 4.93 -11.24
C ARG A 35 -6.68 4.37 -10.71
N VAL A 36 -5.69 5.24 -10.53
CA VAL A 36 -4.41 4.93 -9.88
C VAL A 36 -4.34 5.67 -8.56
N SER A 37 -4.14 4.97 -7.46
CA SER A 37 -3.85 5.54 -6.16
C SER A 37 -2.37 5.40 -5.83
N LEU A 38 -1.69 6.51 -5.62
CA LEU A 38 -0.32 6.57 -5.12
C LEU A 38 -0.37 6.57 -3.59
N PHE A 39 -0.41 5.36 -3.01
CA PHE A 39 -0.52 5.16 -1.57
C PHE A 39 0.84 5.15 -0.88
N ALA A 40 1.86 4.50 -1.48
CA ALA A 40 3.21 4.55 -0.97
C ALA A 40 3.97 5.74 -1.58
N SER A 41 4.76 6.44 -0.74
CA SER A 41 5.72 7.44 -1.21
C SER A 41 6.91 6.79 -1.90
N VAL A 42 7.53 7.48 -2.84
CA VAL A 42 8.83 7.10 -3.40
C VAL A 42 9.98 7.68 -2.56
N PRO A 43 11.22 7.16 -2.70
CA PRO A 43 12.38 7.69 -1.98
C PRO A 43 12.61 9.18 -2.25
N LYS A 44 12.99 9.94 -1.21
CA LYS A 44 13.19 11.40 -1.32
C LYS A 44 14.34 11.80 -2.23
N ASP A 45 15.33 10.94 -2.37
CA ASP A 45 16.48 11.11 -3.25
C ASP A 45 16.19 10.73 -4.72
N ASN A 46 15.06 10.06 -4.97
CA ASN A 46 14.60 9.73 -6.32
C ASN A 46 13.07 9.88 -6.46
N PRO A 47 12.54 11.12 -6.34
CA PRO A 47 11.10 11.36 -6.28
C PRO A 47 10.41 11.44 -7.65
N VAL A 48 11.18 11.51 -8.73
CA VAL A 48 10.65 11.76 -10.08
C VAL A 48 10.38 10.45 -10.80
N VAL A 49 9.14 10.29 -11.29
CA VAL A 49 8.74 9.15 -12.09
C VAL A 49 8.26 9.63 -13.45
N GLY A 50 8.89 9.14 -14.51
CA GLY A 50 8.47 9.43 -15.89
C GLY A 50 7.20 8.65 -16.24
N ILE A 51 6.14 9.37 -16.58
CA ILE A 51 4.85 8.81 -17.01
C ILE A 51 4.47 9.47 -18.33
N ASP A 52 3.98 8.69 -19.28
CA ASP A 52 3.43 9.21 -20.52
C ASP A 52 2.09 9.92 -20.23
N ALA A 53 2.10 11.25 -20.35
CA ALA A 53 0.92 12.08 -20.14
C ALA A 53 -0.21 11.75 -21.12
N ASN A 54 0.11 11.31 -22.35
CA ASN A 54 -0.89 10.89 -23.33
C ASN A 54 -1.61 9.61 -22.90
N GLN A 55 -0.94 8.73 -22.19
CA GLN A 55 -1.58 7.55 -21.60
C GLN A 55 -2.68 7.97 -20.62
N ILE A 56 -2.42 8.96 -19.76
CA ILE A 56 -3.42 9.49 -18.82
C ILE A 56 -4.56 10.15 -19.60
N HIS A 57 -4.22 11.01 -20.56
CA HIS A 57 -5.19 11.78 -21.33
C HIS A 57 -6.13 10.89 -22.17
N TYR A 58 -5.57 10.07 -23.06
CA TYR A 58 -6.38 9.27 -23.99
C TYR A 58 -7.11 8.10 -23.33
N ASN A 59 -6.59 7.59 -22.22
CA ASN A 59 -7.27 6.54 -21.46
C ASN A 59 -8.14 7.08 -20.33
N GLN A 60 -8.25 8.42 -20.15
CA GLN A 60 -9.09 9.06 -19.14
C GLN A 60 -8.80 8.54 -17.72
N ILE A 61 -7.51 8.34 -17.39
CA ILE A 61 -7.09 7.79 -16.11
C ILE A 61 -7.17 8.87 -15.04
N SER A 62 -7.78 8.54 -13.89
CA SER A 62 -7.75 9.39 -12.71
C SER A 62 -6.59 9.00 -11.81
N VAL A 63 -5.83 9.98 -11.29
CA VAL A 63 -4.69 9.76 -10.40
C VAL A 63 -4.94 10.45 -9.07
N PHE A 64 -4.77 9.71 -7.98
CA PHE A 64 -5.00 10.17 -6.62
C PHE A 64 -3.76 9.96 -5.77
N GLY A 65 -3.35 10.99 -5.00
CA GLY A 65 -2.44 10.83 -3.88
C GLY A 65 -3.21 10.39 -2.64
N ALA A 66 -2.59 9.53 -1.83
CA ALA A 66 -3.10 9.16 -0.52
C ALA A 66 -1.95 9.28 0.49
N SER A 67 -2.17 10.02 1.57
CA SER A 67 -1.18 10.20 2.62
C SER A 67 -1.88 10.36 3.96
N ASP A 68 -1.31 9.71 4.97
CA ASP A 68 -1.80 9.73 6.34
C ASP A 68 -3.23 9.21 6.52
N SER A 69 -3.80 9.45 7.68
CA SER A 69 -5.16 9.06 8.04
C SER A 69 -5.76 10.06 9.04
N THR A 70 -7.06 10.23 8.96
CA THR A 70 -7.82 11.08 9.87
C THR A 70 -8.26 10.31 11.11
N ALA A 71 -8.73 11.02 12.14
CA ALA A 71 -9.35 10.37 13.32
C ALA A 71 -10.57 9.51 12.94
N ARG A 72 -11.28 9.89 11.89
CA ARG A 72 -12.40 9.11 11.36
C ARG A 72 -11.93 7.79 10.74
N ASP A 73 -10.86 7.81 9.96
CA ASP A 73 -10.29 6.59 9.35
C ASP A 73 -9.83 5.61 10.43
N HIS A 74 -9.21 6.12 11.52
CA HIS A 74 -8.84 5.30 12.67
C HIS A 74 -10.07 4.68 13.36
N ALA A 75 -11.14 5.45 13.56
CA ALA A 75 -12.37 4.94 14.17
C ALA A 75 -13.02 3.85 13.30
N GLU A 76 -13.07 4.05 11.98
CA GLU A 76 -13.59 3.06 11.03
C GLU A 76 -12.72 1.79 11.02
N ALA A 77 -11.39 1.91 11.03
CA ALA A 77 -10.49 0.77 11.11
C ALA A 77 -10.68 -0.04 12.40
N LEU A 78 -10.83 0.64 13.55
CA LEU A 78 -11.13 -0.02 14.83
C LEU A 78 -12.47 -0.74 14.80
N ALA A 79 -13.50 -0.15 14.21
CA ALA A 79 -14.80 -0.79 14.06
C ALA A 79 -14.72 -2.06 13.18
N LEU A 80 -13.93 -2.04 12.12
CA LEU A 80 -13.69 -3.21 11.26
C LEU A 80 -12.97 -4.34 12.00
N LEU A 81 -11.98 -4.00 12.83
CA LEU A 81 -11.28 -4.96 13.68
C LEU A 81 -12.22 -5.53 14.77
N ALA A 82 -12.96 -4.67 15.46
CA ALA A 82 -13.88 -5.07 16.53
C ALA A 82 -15.03 -5.96 16.03
N SER A 83 -15.50 -5.72 14.81
CA SER A 83 -16.56 -6.56 14.18
C SER A 83 -16.03 -7.87 13.60
N GLY A 84 -14.72 -8.12 13.60
CA GLY A 84 -14.11 -9.33 13.02
C GLY A 84 -14.07 -9.31 11.48
N ARG A 85 -14.46 -8.23 10.82
CA ARG A 85 -14.38 -8.09 9.35
C ARG A 85 -12.93 -8.04 8.86
N ILE A 86 -12.03 -7.58 9.72
CA ILE A 86 -10.58 -7.65 9.52
C ILE A 86 -10.00 -8.42 10.70
N SER A 87 -9.20 -9.44 10.40
CA SER A 87 -8.54 -10.25 11.43
C SER A 87 -7.22 -9.60 11.85
N ALA A 88 -7.16 -9.11 13.09
CA ALA A 88 -5.91 -8.63 13.66
C ALA A 88 -4.84 -9.74 13.74
N ALA A 89 -5.26 -10.98 14.01
CA ALA A 89 -4.36 -12.13 14.08
C ALA A 89 -3.71 -12.48 12.73
N ALA A 90 -4.39 -12.18 11.61
CA ALA A 90 -3.82 -12.37 10.29
C ALA A 90 -2.81 -11.26 9.92
N LEU A 91 -2.94 -10.08 10.51
CA LEU A 91 -2.07 -8.94 10.23
C LEU A 91 -0.86 -8.89 11.17
N VAL A 92 -1.06 -9.10 12.48
CA VAL A 92 0.00 -9.07 13.49
C VAL A 92 0.73 -10.41 13.48
N THR A 93 1.85 -10.44 12.79
CA THR A 93 2.65 -11.68 12.63
C THR A 93 3.68 -11.89 13.74
N HIS A 94 4.12 -10.80 14.39
CA HIS A 94 5.14 -10.84 15.42
C HIS A 94 4.78 -9.91 16.58
N VAL A 95 5.05 -10.38 17.81
CA VAL A 95 4.88 -9.59 19.03
C VAL A 95 6.15 -9.72 19.84
N PHE A 96 6.77 -8.61 20.21
CA PHE A 96 7.97 -8.55 21.02
C PHE A 96 7.75 -7.72 22.28
N LYS A 97 8.56 -7.95 23.32
CA LYS A 97 8.69 -7.05 24.45
C LYS A 97 9.54 -5.84 24.06
N ILE A 98 9.51 -4.80 24.88
CA ILE A 98 10.30 -3.59 24.61
C ILE A 98 11.81 -3.90 24.57
N ASP A 99 12.30 -4.81 25.43
CA ASP A 99 13.70 -5.21 25.47
C ASP A 99 14.17 -5.90 24.18
N ASP A 100 13.22 -6.50 23.43
CA ASP A 100 13.45 -7.19 22.17
C ASP A 100 13.17 -6.31 20.94
N PHE A 101 13.04 -4.98 21.11
CA PHE A 101 12.70 -4.04 20.04
C PHE A 101 13.55 -4.20 18.78
N LEU A 102 14.86 -4.43 18.93
CA LEU A 102 15.76 -4.61 17.78
C LEU A 102 15.47 -5.87 16.97
N TRP A 103 14.94 -6.92 17.58
CA TRP A 103 14.47 -8.11 16.85
C TRP A 103 13.23 -7.79 16.01
N GLY A 104 12.35 -6.95 16.54
CA GLY A 104 11.21 -6.45 15.77
C GLY A 104 11.63 -5.68 14.52
N ILE A 105 12.64 -4.80 14.64
CA ILE A 105 13.20 -4.08 13.48
C ILE A 105 13.81 -5.05 12.48
N LYS A 106 14.59 -6.04 12.93
CA LYS A 106 15.17 -7.06 12.04
C LYS A 106 14.11 -7.86 11.28
N ALA A 107 13.03 -8.26 11.95
CA ALA A 107 11.93 -8.99 11.32
C ALA A 107 11.26 -8.18 10.19
N ILE A 108 11.09 -6.85 10.38
CA ILE A 108 10.53 -5.97 9.35
C ILE A 108 11.52 -5.79 8.20
N THR A 109 12.77 -5.46 8.49
CA THR A 109 13.80 -5.20 7.45
C THR A 109 14.16 -6.47 6.67
N GLY A 110 14.11 -7.63 7.33
CA GLY A 110 14.27 -8.95 6.72
C GLY A 110 13.07 -9.44 5.92
N ARG A 111 11.95 -8.67 5.91
CA ARG A 111 10.67 -9.03 5.24
C ARG A 111 10.04 -10.33 5.77
N GLU A 112 10.33 -10.67 7.02
CA GLU A 112 9.76 -11.85 7.70
C GLU A 112 8.41 -11.52 8.35
N ALA A 113 8.20 -10.23 8.70
CA ALA A 113 7.00 -9.75 9.36
C ALA A 113 6.14 -8.88 8.45
N LEU A 114 4.81 -9.08 8.52
CA LEU A 114 3.84 -8.14 7.98
C LEU A 114 3.64 -6.95 8.92
N LYS A 115 3.37 -7.25 10.18
CA LYS A 115 3.16 -6.26 11.24
C LYS A 115 3.82 -6.75 12.52
N VAL A 116 4.65 -5.89 13.09
CA VAL A 116 5.26 -6.10 14.40
C VAL A 116 4.55 -5.23 15.43
N VAL A 117 4.20 -5.81 16.55
CA VAL A 117 3.70 -5.11 17.74
C VAL A 117 4.74 -5.21 18.84
N ILE A 118 5.06 -4.09 19.47
CA ILE A 118 5.89 -4.02 20.66
C ILE A 118 4.99 -3.81 21.87
N LYS A 119 5.08 -4.71 22.85
CA LYS A 119 4.41 -4.56 24.15
C LYS A 119 5.35 -3.87 25.12
N PRO A 120 5.07 -2.63 25.55
CA PRO A 120 5.95 -1.86 26.41
C PRO A 120 5.98 -2.40 27.86
N ASN A 121 4.91 -3.09 28.27
CA ASN A 121 4.78 -3.68 29.61
C ASN A 121 4.62 -5.21 29.49
N PRO A 122 5.12 -5.98 30.49
CA PRO A 122 4.95 -7.42 30.54
C PRO A 122 3.48 -7.86 30.65
#